data_6829550ed02d315766d5f9a946cee465
#
_entry.id   6829550ed02d315766d5f9a946cee465
#
_cell.length_a   1.000
_cell.length_b   1.000
_cell.length_c   1.000
_cell.angle_alpha   90.00
_cell.angle_beta   90.00
_cell.angle_gamma   90.00
#
_symmetry.space_group_name_H-M   'P 1'
#
loop_
_entity.id
_entity.type
_entity.pdbx_description
1 polymer ?
#
loop_
_entity_poly.entity_id
_entity_poly.type
_entity_poly.pdbx_seq_one_letter_code
_entity_poly.pdbx_strand_id
1 'polypeptide(L)'
;MTTDEVNESTPRSTAGPRRGTPRGMRRVAVVALVLAALNLRPGVTSLGPVLEEVRDSLDMSGSVTGLVTSIPAVCFAVVGSAAPALARRFGASGVIAVACGVLAVGLALRSFTFDPVLFVVLTALSLAGIAVANVLLPMVVKQRFPDRVGAMTGLYSMALNAGASSAAALTVPLAQAFGGDWRYGLGAWSVLAALAVPPWLALARRRAQPPAGHIGGAVGPPPAVDPPPAAGGRLSRNPTAWALTAYFGLQASSAYIIIGWLPQIFRDAGLSAGTAGLLFSVSSLLGVPLSLALSAVAGRLRHQGGLAAAIGVCGFAGYAGLWLDPALAPWLWAVLLGIANCSFPLALTMIGMRGRDGAGVARLSGFVQSLGYALSIPGPLVVGVLYDHSDGWRLPLTFVLLLTLVQIAAAVPAGRDRQIG
;
A
#
# COMPACT_ATOMS: atom_id res chain seq x y z
N MET A 1 -12.35 53.66 56.29
CA MET A 1 -12.82 53.27 54.95
C MET A 1 -11.70 52.42 54.39
N THR A 2 -11.78 51.13 54.64
CA THR A 2 -10.80 50.07 54.38
C THR A 2 -11.14 49.40 53.04
N THR A 3 -10.24 49.45 52.09
CA THR A 3 -10.35 48.72 50.83
C THR A 3 -9.57 47.40 50.94
N ASP A 4 -10.32 46.29 50.97
CA ASP A 4 -9.80 44.91 50.87
C ASP A 4 -9.21 44.66 49.46
N GLU A 5 -7.90 44.38 49.38
CA GLU A 5 -7.26 43.81 48.22
C GLU A 5 -7.52 42.28 48.21
N VAL A 6 -8.37 41.84 47.27
CA VAL A 6 -8.57 40.44 46.95
C VAL A 6 -7.38 39.96 46.11
N ASN A 7 -6.51 39.18 46.75
CA ASN A 7 -5.38 38.51 46.13
C ASN A 7 -5.85 37.24 45.40
N GLU A 8 -6.14 37.33 44.09
CA GLU A 8 -6.42 36.19 43.21
C GLU A 8 -5.13 35.43 42.90
N SER A 9 -4.81 34.44 43.67
CA SER A 9 -3.74 33.47 43.39
C SER A 9 -4.20 32.47 42.36
N THR A 10 -3.90 32.75 41.09
CA THR A 10 -4.06 31.82 39.98
C THR A 10 -3.18 30.58 40.16
N PRO A 11 -3.71 29.35 40.18
CA PRO A 11 -2.88 28.15 40.30
C PRO A 11 -2.03 27.99 39.03
N ARG A 12 -0.71 28.17 39.16
CA ARG A 12 0.24 27.81 38.12
C ARG A 12 0.17 26.30 37.86
N SER A 13 -0.42 25.90 36.75
CA SER A 13 -0.36 24.54 36.22
C SER A 13 1.11 24.14 35.95
N THR A 14 1.71 23.43 36.91
CA THR A 14 3.00 22.77 36.68
C THR A 14 2.79 21.55 35.80
N ALA A 15 2.74 21.75 34.52
CA ALA A 15 2.91 20.68 33.54
C ALA A 15 4.33 20.12 33.70
N GLY A 16 4.48 19.03 34.45
CA GLY A 16 5.75 18.33 34.64
C GLY A 16 6.36 17.95 33.27
N PRO A 17 7.70 17.91 33.14
CA PRO A 17 8.35 17.64 31.87
C PRO A 17 7.90 16.29 31.32
N ARG A 18 7.32 16.30 30.13
CA ARG A 18 6.97 15.07 29.38
C ARG A 18 8.25 14.25 29.24
N ARG A 19 8.35 13.16 29.99
CA ARG A 19 9.48 12.22 29.92
C ARG A 19 9.62 11.75 28.47
N GLY A 20 10.62 12.29 27.77
CA GLY A 20 10.93 11.90 26.39
C GLY A 20 11.25 10.40 26.34
N THR A 21 10.72 9.73 25.33
CA THR A 21 11.04 8.30 25.07
C THR A 21 12.55 8.11 25.03
N PRO A 22 13.13 7.12 25.72
CA PRO A 22 14.58 6.88 25.72
C PRO A 22 15.13 6.84 24.31
N ARG A 23 16.26 7.52 24.06
CA ARG A 23 16.89 7.60 22.71
C ARG A 23 17.05 6.23 22.03
N GLY A 24 17.36 5.17 22.78
CA GLY A 24 17.44 3.81 22.28
C GLY A 24 16.11 3.27 21.73
N MET A 25 15.00 3.55 22.43
CA MET A 25 13.66 3.14 22.01
C MET A 25 13.22 3.80 20.71
N ARG A 26 13.59 5.05 20.50
CA ARG A 26 13.30 5.79 19.28
C ARG A 26 14.04 5.18 18.08
N ARG A 27 15.30 4.74 18.26
CA ARG A 27 16.06 4.01 17.23
C ARG A 27 15.39 2.69 16.89
N VAL A 28 15.01 1.89 17.86
CA VAL A 28 14.28 0.63 17.65
C VAL A 28 12.97 0.86 16.89
N ALA A 29 12.22 1.91 17.22
CA ALA A 29 10.97 2.22 16.51
C ALA A 29 11.20 2.64 15.03
N VAL A 30 12.28 3.37 14.75
CA VAL A 30 12.64 3.72 13.36
C VAL A 30 13.05 2.47 12.58
N VAL A 31 13.90 1.62 13.15
CA VAL A 31 14.32 0.35 12.52
C VAL A 31 13.12 -0.55 12.27
N ALA A 32 12.23 -0.70 13.27
CA ALA A 32 11.00 -1.48 13.13
C ALA A 32 10.11 -0.95 12.00
N LEU A 33 9.94 0.38 11.93
CA LEU A 33 9.17 1.04 10.87
C LEU A 33 9.75 0.77 9.48
N VAL A 34 11.07 0.95 9.32
CA VAL A 34 11.76 0.75 8.03
C VAL A 34 11.69 -0.72 7.61
N LEU A 35 11.98 -1.66 8.51
CA LEU A 35 11.92 -3.09 8.20
C LEU A 35 10.50 -3.54 7.83
N ALA A 36 9.47 -3.08 8.55
CA ALA A 36 8.09 -3.40 8.17
C ALA A 36 7.74 -2.80 6.81
N ALA A 37 8.10 -1.53 6.55
CA ALA A 37 7.83 -0.85 5.30
C ALA A 37 8.51 -1.52 4.09
N LEU A 38 9.77 -1.95 4.24
CA LEU A 38 10.49 -2.73 3.24
C LEU A 38 9.76 -4.02 2.85
N ASN A 39 9.00 -4.61 3.78
CA ASN A 39 8.28 -5.86 3.59
C ASN A 39 6.86 -5.70 2.99
N LEU A 40 6.33 -4.47 2.87
CA LEU A 40 4.95 -4.26 2.41
C LEU A 40 4.72 -4.57 0.92
N ARG A 41 5.75 -4.69 0.14
CA ARG A 41 5.65 -4.89 -1.31
C ARG A 41 6.29 -6.17 -1.82
N PRO A 42 7.42 -6.67 -1.30
CA PRO A 42 8.10 -7.84 -1.84
C PRO A 42 7.22 -9.07 -1.97
N GLY A 43 6.28 -9.29 -1.04
CA GLY A 43 5.33 -10.41 -1.12
C GLY A 43 4.49 -10.47 -2.41
N VAL A 44 4.29 -9.32 -3.05
CA VAL A 44 3.56 -9.17 -4.31
C VAL A 44 4.52 -9.00 -5.48
N THR A 45 5.46 -8.05 -5.38
CA THR A 45 6.30 -7.61 -6.50
C THR A 45 7.39 -8.62 -6.88
N SER A 46 7.74 -9.56 -5.99
CA SER A 46 8.69 -10.64 -6.29
C SER A 46 8.09 -11.71 -7.22
N LEU A 47 6.77 -11.84 -7.25
CA LEU A 47 6.11 -12.90 -8.01
C LEU A 47 6.17 -12.63 -9.53
N GLY A 48 5.92 -11.39 -9.96
CA GLY A 48 5.84 -11.05 -11.37
C GLY A 48 7.03 -11.54 -12.23
N PRO A 49 8.29 -11.27 -11.83
CA PRO A 49 9.46 -11.69 -12.61
C PRO A 49 9.66 -13.21 -12.77
N VAL A 50 9.07 -14.02 -11.88
CA VAL A 50 9.16 -15.49 -11.87
C VAL A 50 7.79 -16.15 -12.04
N LEU A 51 6.81 -15.39 -12.52
CA LEU A 51 5.41 -15.84 -12.61
C LEU A 51 5.25 -17.03 -13.56
N GLU A 52 5.99 -17.04 -14.66
CA GLU A 52 5.97 -18.12 -15.65
C GLU A 52 6.48 -19.43 -15.03
N GLU A 53 7.63 -19.39 -14.37
CA GLU A 53 8.21 -20.57 -13.71
C GLU A 53 7.28 -21.12 -12.61
N VAL A 54 6.62 -20.26 -11.87
CA VAL A 54 5.63 -20.63 -10.86
C VAL A 54 4.42 -21.27 -11.52
N ARG A 55 3.90 -20.65 -12.58
CA ARG A 55 2.75 -21.11 -13.34
C ARG A 55 3.00 -22.50 -13.92
N ASP A 56 4.12 -22.68 -14.60
CA ASP A 56 4.49 -23.94 -15.27
C ASP A 56 4.75 -25.04 -14.24
N SER A 57 5.44 -24.73 -13.14
CA SER A 57 5.78 -25.73 -12.12
C SER A 57 4.59 -26.17 -11.27
N LEU A 58 3.53 -25.36 -11.20
CA LEU A 58 2.30 -25.64 -10.43
C LEU A 58 1.10 -25.92 -11.34
N ASP A 59 1.30 -25.99 -12.67
CA ASP A 59 0.26 -26.22 -13.67
C ASP A 59 -0.96 -25.28 -13.51
N MET A 60 -0.66 -23.96 -13.33
CA MET A 60 -1.68 -22.95 -13.09
C MET A 60 -2.19 -22.36 -14.41
N SER A 61 -3.52 -22.27 -14.59
CA SER A 61 -4.13 -21.49 -15.66
C SER A 61 -3.91 -19.98 -15.47
N GLY A 62 -4.07 -19.18 -16.53
CA GLY A 62 -4.04 -17.73 -16.42
C GLY A 62 -5.14 -17.18 -15.52
N SER A 63 -6.29 -17.86 -15.44
CA SER A 63 -7.37 -17.52 -14.50
C SER A 63 -6.93 -17.65 -13.05
N VAL A 64 -6.22 -18.74 -12.70
CA VAL A 64 -5.63 -18.92 -11.34
C VAL A 64 -4.53 -17.87 -11.10
N THR A 65 -3.71 -17.59 -12.11
CA THR A 65 -2.68 -16.55 -12.05
C THR A 65 -3.31 -15.17 -11.83
N GLY A 66 -4.39 -14.85 -12.55
CA GLY A 66 -5.18 -13.63 -12.37
C GLY A 66 -5.79 -13.54 -10.97
N LEU A 67 -6.24 -14.66 -10.40
CA LEU A 67 -6.70 -14.74 -9.00
C LEU A 67 -5.56 -14.39 -8.04
N VAL A 68 -4.40 -15.00 -8.19
CA VAL A 68 -3.21 -14.73 -7.34
C VAL A 68 -2.84 -13.25 -7.36
N THR A 69 -2.86 -12.62 -8.54
CA THR A 69 -2.54 -11.19 -8.69
C THR A 69 -3.65 -10.27 -8.17
N SER A 70 -4.88 -10.77 -7.99
CA SER A 70 -6.00 -10.04 -7.38
C SER A 70 -6.05 -10.17 -5.86
N ILE A 71 -5.40 -11.15 -5.25
CA ILE A 71 -5.42 -11.39 -3.79
C ILE A 71 -5.03 -10.15 -2.98
N PRO A 72 -4.04 -9.32 -3.37
CA PRO A 72 -3.70 -8.12 -2.62
C PRO A 72 -4.90 -7.19 -2.41
N ALA A 73 -5.69 -6.96 -3.48
CA ALA A 73 -6.87 -6.10 -3.40
C ALA A 73 -7.94 -6.69 -2.45
N VAL A 74 -8.15 -8.01 -2.50
CA VAL A 74 -9.07 -8.72 -1.58
C VAL A 74 -8.60 -8.57 -0.13
N CYS A 75 -7.31 -8.80 0.13
CA CYS A 75 -6.75 -8.68 1.48
C CYS A 75 -6.86 -7.25 2.02
N PHE A 76 -6.62 -6.23 1.20
CA PHE A 76 -6.78 -4.83 1.62
C PHE A 76 -8.24 -4.48 1.88
N ALA A 77 -9.17 -4.96 1.06
CA ALA A 77 -10.60 -4.70 1.25
C ALA A 77 -11.15 -5.36 2.53
N VAL A 78 -10.82 -6.62 2.76
CA VAL A 78 -11.39 -7.45 3.85
C VAL A 78 -10.54 -7.36 5.12
N VAL A 79 -9.28 -7.77 5.06
CA VAL A 79 -8.42 -7.88 6.25
C VAL A 79 -7.95 -6.51 6.72
N GLY A 80 -7.65 -5.60 5.79
CA GLY A 80 -7.26 -4.23 6.10
C GLY A 80 -8.32 -3.48 6.90
N SER A 81 -9.61 -3.72 6.65
CA SER A 81 -10.72 -3.10 7.38
C SER A 81 -10.79 -3.54 8.85
N ALA A 82 -10.34 -4.75 9.19
CA ALA A 82 -10.30 -5.28 10.55
C ALA A 82 -9.08 -4.78 11.37
N ALA A 83 -8.03 -4.29 10.70
CA ALA A 83 -6.77 -3.92 11.34
C ALA A 83 -6.92 -2.87 12.48
N PRO A 84 -7.74 -1.80 12.36
CA PRO A 84 -7.93 -0.85 13.45
C PRO A 84 -8.60 -1.47 14.68
N ALA A 85 -9.54 -2.41 14.49
CA ALA A 85 -10.20 -3.11 15.59
C ALA A 85 -9.22 -4.02 16.33
N LEU A 86 -8.38 -4.76 15.61
CA LEU A 86 -7.31 -5.58 16.17
C LEU A 86 -6.31 -4.72 16.95
N ALA A 87 -5.92 -3.56 16.39
CA ALA A 87 -4.98 -2.65 17.05
C ALA A 87 -5.54 -2.05 18.35
N ARG A 88 -6.85 -1.79 18.43
CA ARG A 88 -7.51 -1.35 19.67
C ARG A 88 -7.47 -2.44 20.76
N ARG A 89 -7.71 -3.70 20.38
CA ARG A 89 -7.78 -4.84 21.31
C ARG A 89 -6.40 -5.31 21.78
N PHE A 90 -5.45 -5.46 20.87
CA PHE A 90 -4.14 -6.10 21.12
C PHE A 90 -2.95 -5.13 21.07
N GLY A 91 -3.19 -3.86 20.73
CA GLY A 91 -2.16 -2.84 20.53
C GLY A 91 -1.45 -2.94 19.18
N ALA A 92 -1.27 -1.79 18.52
CA ALA A 92 -0.75 -1.72 17.15
C ALA A 92 0.60 -2.42 16.96
N SER A 93 1.54 -2.28 17.93
CA SER A 93 2.87 -2.90 17.81
C SER A 93 2.82 -4.43 17.86
N GLY A 94 1.95 -4.99 18.72
CA GLY A 94 1.75 -6.44 18.80
C GLY A 94 1.12 -7.01 17.53
N VAL A 95 0.09 -6.33 17.04
CA VAL A 95 -0.60 -6.74 15.80
C VAL A 95 0.36 -6.68 14.60
N ILE A 96 1.20 -5.66 14.47
CA ILE A 96 2.20 -5.59 13.39
C ILE A 96 3.26 -6.69 13.56
N ALA A 97 3.69 -7.02 14.79
CA ALA A 97 4.63 -8.12 15.00
C ALA A 97 4.06 -9.46 14.51
N VAL A 98 2.80 -9.75 14.85
CA VAL A 98 2.08 -10.94 14.37
C VAL A 98 1.92 -10.90 12.85
N ALA A 99 1.54 -9.76 12.29
CA ALA A 99 1.39 -9.58 10.85
C ALA A 99 2.71 -9.84 10.08
N CYS A 100 3.85 -9.35 10.59
CA CYS A 100 5.18 -9.66 10.03
C CYS A 100 5.53 -11.16 10.17
N GLY A 101 5.16 -11.79 11.28
CA GLY A 101 5.33 -13.24 11.49
C GLY A 101 4.51 -14.06 10.50
N VAL A 102 3.24 -13.73 10.34
CA VAL A 102 2.34 -14.37 9.36
C VAL A 102 2.87 -14.18 7.94
N LEU A 103 3.34 -12.98 7.60
CA LEU A 103 3.99 -12.72 6.32
C LEU A 103 5.22 -13.61 6.11
N ALA A 104 6.13 -13.67 7.09
CA ALA A 104 7.35 -14.46 6.99
C ALA A 104 7.06 -15.96 6.80
N VAL A 105 6.16 -16.52 7.61
CA VAL A 105 5.76 -17.93 7.54
C VAL A 105 5.04 -18.22 6.22
N GLY A 106 4.09 -17.36 5.83
CA GLY A 106 3.36 -17.55 4.58
C GLY A 106 4.26 -17.47 3.34
N LEU A 107 5.23 -16.52 3.30
CA LEU A 107 6.21 -16.43 2.21
C LEU A 107 7.13 -17.66 2.17
N ALA A 108 7.58 -18.15 3.33
CA ALA A 108 8.42 -19.34 3.39
C ALA A 108 7.64 -20.58 2.91
N LEU A 109 6.48 -20.83 3.46
CA LEU A 109 5.70 -22.03 3.15
C LEU A 109 5.23 -22.04 1.68
N ARG A 110 4.78 -20.90 1.13
CA ARG A 110 4.34 -20.84 -0.28
C ARG A 110 5.45 -21.19 -1.26
N SER A 111 6.71 -20.87 -0.91
CA SER A 111 7.86 -21.13 -1.77
C SER A 111 8.19 -22.62 -1.89
N PHE A 112 7.77 -23.45 -0.94
CA PHE A 112 8.05 -24.88 -0.93
C PHE A 112 6.80 -25.76 -1.20
N THR A 113 5.67 -25.16 -1.58
CA THR A 113 4.49 -25.92 -1.97
C THR A 113 4.57 -26.40 -3.42
N PHE A 114 3.91 -27.53 -3.69
CA PHE A 114 3.74 -28.13 -5.02
C PHE A 114 2.27 -28.15 -5.45
N ASP A 115 1.38 -27.63 -4.62
CA ASP A 115 -0.06 -27.56 -4.85
C ASP A 115 -0.50 -26.14 -5.17
N PRO A 116 -1.18 -25.88 -6.30
CA PRO A 116 -1.59 -24.53 -6.70
C PRO A 116 -2.59 -23.90 -5.73
N VAL A 117 -3.50 -24.70 -5.13
CA VAL A 117 -4.50 -24.17 -4.19
C VAL A 117 -3.81 -23.75 -2.90
N LEU A 118 -2.88 -24.56 -2.39
CA LEU A 118 -2.10 -24.22 -1.21
C LEU A 118 -1.22 -22.98 -1.46
N PHE A 119 -0.65 -22.83 -2.67
CA PHE A 119 0.09 -21.63 -3.06
C PHE A 119 -0.79 -20.37 -2.98
N VAL A 120 -2.03 -20.44 -3.50
CA VAL A 120 -3.02 -19.36 -3.45
C VAL A 120 -3.35 -19.01 -1.99
N VAL A 121 -3.65 -20.00 -1.16
CA VAL A 121 -4.01 -19.81 0.26
C VAL A 121 -2.85 -19.20 1.06
N LEU A 122 -1.63 -19.72 0.89
CA LEU A 122 -0.44 -19.20 1.57
C LEU A 122 -0.06 -17.79 1.09
N THR A 123 -0.30 -17.50 -0.19
CA THR A 123 -0.17 -16.14 -0.73
C THR A 123 -1.19 -15.22 -0.07
N ALA A 124 -2.45 -15.62 0.02
CA ALA A 124 -3.49 -14.83 0.70
C ALA A 124 -3.14 -14.58 2.18
N LEU A 125 -2.63 -15.59 2.88
CA LEU A 125 -2.18 -15.47 4.27
C LEU A 125 -1.05 -14.45 4.41
N SER A 126 -0.04 -14.52 3.53
CA SER A 126 1.07 -13.57 3.50
C SER A 126 0.58 -12.14 3.28
N LEU A 127 -0.31 -11.96 2.29
CA LEU A 127 -0.83 -10.65 1.91
C LEU A 127 -1.81 -10.08 2.94
N ALA A 128 -2.49 -10.93 3.71
CA ALA A 128 -3.27 -10.50 4.88
C ALA A 128 -2.37 -9.82 5.93
N GLY A 129 -1.18 -10.37 6.19
CA GLY A 129 -0.17 -9.73 7.03
C GLY A 129 0.26 -8.36 6.49
N ILE A 130 0.52 -8.27 5.18
CA ILE A 130 0.83 -6.99 4.52
C ILE A 130 -0.31 -5.98 4.68
N ALA A 131 -1.56 -6.39 4.45
CA ALA A 131 -2.73 -5.51 4.55
C ALA A 131 -2.87 -4.90 5.95
N VAL A 132 -2.72 -5.72 7.00
CA VAL A 132 -2.75 -5.26 8.39
C VAL A 132 -1.63 -4.27 8.69
N ALA A 133 -0.39 -4.60 8.31
CA ALA A 133 0.75 -3.73 8.56
C ALA A 133 0.62 -2.40 7.81
N ASN A 134 0.19 -2.42 6.55
CA ASN A 134 0.02 -1.23 5.71
C ASN A 134 -1.00 -0.22 6.31
N VAL A 135 -2.09 -0.72 6.89
CA VAL A 135 -3.10 0.12 7.56
C VAL A 135 -2.59 0.69 8.88
N LEU A 136 -1.80 -0.09 9.64
CA LEU A 136 -1.37 0.30 10.98
C LEU A 136 -0.10 1.16 11.02
N LEU A 137 0.80 1.06 10.02
CA LEU A 137 2.06 1.82 10.02
C LEU A 137 1.85 3.34 10.07
N PRO A 138 0.96 3.98 9.28
CA PRO A 138 0.70 5.41 9.40
C PRO A 138 0.18 5.82 10.79
N MET A 139 -0.65 4.96 11.40
CA MET A 139 -1.14 5.19 12.77
C MET A 139 0.00 5.17 13.79
N VAL A 140 0.92 4.20 13.68
CA VAL A 140 2.10 4.12 14.56
C VAL A 140 3.04 5.30 14.35
N VAL A 141 3.25 5.75 13.11
CA VAL A 141 4.04 6.96 12.82
C VAL A 141 3.45 8.16 13.56
N LYS A 142 2.14 8.39 13.44
CA LYS A 142 1.45 9.51 14.12
C LYS A 142 1.52 9.41 15.64
N GLN A 143 1.41 8.21 16.20
CA GLN A 143 1.45 7.99 17.66
C GLN A 143 2.86 8.12 18.25
N ARG A 144 3.89 7.64 17.56
CA ARG A 144 5.26 7.58 18.10
C ARG A 144 6.15 8.75 17.70
N PHE A 145 5.83 9.41 16.60
CA PHE A 145 6.61 10.51 16.04
C PHE A 145 5.74 11.74 15.72
N PRO A 146 4.93 12.25 16.67
CA PRO A 146 4.00 13.35 16.41
C PRO A 146 4.69 14.60 15.85
N ASP A 147 5.93 14.90 16.30
CA ASP A 147 6.69 16.07 15.86
C ASP A 147 7.40 15.88 14.51
N ARG A 148 7.40 14.67 13.95
CA ARG A 148 8.13 14.30 12.72
C ARG A 148 7.32 13.40 11.79
N VAL A 149 6.00 13.53 11.80
CA VAL A 149 5.10 12.69 11.01
C VAL A 149 5.49 12.70 9.53
N GLY A 150 5.71 13.88 8.95
CA GLY A 150 6.09 14.00 7.53
C GLY A 150 7.40 13.29 7.19
N ALA A 151 8.46 13.49 7.99
CA ALA A 151 9.75 12.84 7.76
C ALA A 151 9.67 11.31 7.90
N MET A 152 8.91 10.81 8.89
CA MET A 152 8.74 9.36 9.10
C MET A 152 7.84 8.73 8.04
N THR A 153 6.83 9.44 7.56
CA THR A 153 6.00 9.02 6.42
C THR A 153 6.83 8.96 5.14
N GLY A 154 7.65 9.97 4.87
CA GLY A 154 8.60 9.95 3.76
C GLY A 154 9.56 8.76 3.84
N LEU A 155 10.17 8.53 5.00
CA LEU A 155 11.08 7.41 5.22
C LEU A 155 10.41 6.06 4.98
N TYR A 156 9.19 5.84 5.51
CA TYR A 156 8.51 4.58 5.29
C TYR A 156 8.07 4.40 3.85
N SER A 157 7.67 5.47 3.16
CA SER A 157 7.31 5.41 1.73
C SER A 157 8.51 5.10 0.84
N MET A 158 9.68 5.66 1.16
CA MET A 158 10.94 5.29 0.49
C MET A 158 11.29 3.82 0.72
N ALA A 159 11.19 3.34 1.96
CA ALA A 159 11.47 1.94 2.30
C ALA A 159 10.49 0.99 1.57
N LEU A 160 9.21 1.32 1.51
CA LEU A 160 8.19 0.55 0.79
C LEU A 160 8.54 0.41 -0.70
N ASN A 161 8.90 1.52 -1.35
CA ASN A 161 9.25 1.50 -2.77
C ASN A 161 10.61 0.82 -3.00
N ALA A 162 11.59 1.01 -2.10
CA ALA A 162 12.86 0.29 -2.15
C ALA A 162 12.64 -1.22 -2.04
N GLY A 163 11.75 -1.67 -1.15
CA GLY A 163 11.34 -3.07 -1.05
C GLY A 163 10.72 -3.60 -2.34
N ALA A 164 9.80 -2.83 -2.94
CA ALA A 164 9.17 -3.19 -4.22
C ALA A 164 10.20 -3.35 -5.35
N SER A 165 11.06 -2.34 -5.52
CA SER A 165 12.07 -2.32 -6.58
C SER A 165 13.13 -3.40 -6.38
N SER A 166 13.59 -3.61 -5.13
CA SER A 166 14.53 -4.68 -4.81
C SER A 166 13.94 -6.05 -5.12
N ALA A 167 12.67 -6.29 -4.77
CA ALA A 167 12.02 -7.55 -5.06
C ALA A 167 11.89 -7.81 -6.57
N ALA A 168 11.51 -6.79 -7.33
CA ALA A 168 11.41 -6.90 -8.78
C ALA A 168 12.78 -7.19 -9.45
N ALA A 169 13.85 -6.54 -8.98
CA ALA A 169 15.18 -6.66 -9.58
C ALA A 169 15.94 -7.90 -9.11
N LEU A 170 15.80 -8.30 -7.84
CA LEU A 170 16.68 -9.29 -7.22
C LEU A 170 16.10 -10.71 -7.18
N THR A 171 14.77 -10.89 -7.38
CA THR A 171 14.15 -12.23 -7.27
C THR A 171 14.75 -13.21 -8.28
N VAL A 172 14.91 -12.79 -9.55
CA VAL A 172 15.52 -13.65 -10.60
C VAL A 172 17.00 -13.93 -10.33
N PRO A 173 17.87 -12.93 -10.04
CA PRO A 173 19.25 -13.19 -9.65
C PRO A 173 19.38 -14.11 -8.43
N LEU A 174 18.50 -13.96 -7.43
CA LEU A 174 18.47 -14.85 -6.27
C LEU A 174 18.10 -16.28 -6.65
N ALA A 175 17.11 -16.47 -7.51
CA ALA A 175 16.75 -17.80 -8.02
C ALA A 175 17.94 -18.42 -8.78
N GLN A 176 18.60 -17.65 -9.66
CA GLN A 176 19.77 -18.12 -10.43
C GLN A 176 20.94 -18.51 -9.54
N ALA A 177 21.21 -17.75 -8.47
CA ALA A 177 22.29 -18.06 -7.51
C ALA A 177 22.09 -19.42 -6.80
N PHE A 178 20.86 -19.93 -6.76
CA PHE A 178 20.50 -21.22 -6.16
C PHE A 178 20.00 -22.24 -7.21
N GLY A 179 20.65 -22.28 -8.37
CA GLY A 179 20.37 -23.31 -9.39
C GLY A 179 19.18 -23.02 -10.31
N GLY A 180 18.65 -21.80 -10.34
CA GLY A 180 17.56 -21.38 -11.21
C GLY A 180 16.14 -21.71 -10.67
N ASP A 181 16.04 -22.30 -9.48
CA ASP A 181 14.74 -22.60 -8.88
C ASP A 181 14.10 -21.33 -8.28
N TRP A 182 12.94 -20.95 -8.81
CA TRP A 182 12.15 -19.80 -8.38
C TRP A 182 11.79 -19.83 -6.89
N ARG A 183 11.75 -21.02 -6.29
CA ARG A 183 11.41 -21.23 -4.87
C ARG A 183 12.38 -20.48 -3.96
N TYR A 184 13.67 -20.53 -4.25
CA TYR A 184 14.68 -19.79 -3.48
C TYR A 184 14.58 -18.29 -3.70
N GLY A 185 14.29 -17.84 -4.93
CA GLY A 185 14.08 -16.44 -5.25
C GLY A 185 12.91 -15.84 -4.47
N LEU A 186 11.76 -16.54 -4.40
CA LEU A 186 10.61 -16.10 -3.61
C LEU A 186 10.83 -16.29 -2.10
N GLY A 187 11.44 -17.41 -1.69
CA GLY A 187 11.69 -17.75 -0.29
C GLY A 187 12.63 -16.79 0.42
N ALA A 188 13.59 -16.20 -0.30
CA ALA A 188 14.54 -15.24 0.25
C ALA A 188 13.85 -14.04 0.92
N TRP A 189 12.70 -13.60 0.43
CA TRP A 189 11.93 -12.49 1.00
C TRP A 189 11.31 -12.83 2.36
N SER A 190 11.15 -14.12 2.67
CA SER A 190 10.69 -14.54 4.00
C SER A 190 11.70 -14.19 5.11
N VAL A 191 13.01 -14.20 4.78
CA VAL A 191 14.07 -13.81 5.71
C VAL A 191 13.95 -12.33 6.08
N LEU A 192 13.74 -11.46 5.08
CA LEU A 192 13.53 -10.03 5.33
C LEU A 192 12.28 -9.78 6.19
N ALA A 193 11.21 -10.56 5.97
CA ALA A 193 10.01 -10.48 6.78
C ALA A 193 10.25 -10.97 8.22
N ALA A 194 10.99 -12.05 8.40
CA ALA A 194 11.37 -12.55 9.71
C ALA A 194 12.22 -11.56 10.51
N LEU A 195 13.13 -10.83 9.86
CA LEU A 195 13.96 -9.79 10.47
C LEU A 195 13.13 -8.60 11.00
N ALA A 196 11.94 -8.37 10.47
CA ALA A 196 11.05 -7.32 10.97
C ALA A 196 10.37 -7.71 12.30
N VAL A 197 10.23 -8.99 12.63
CA VAL A 197 9.48 -9.47 13.81
C VAL A 197 10.11 -9.04 15.14
N PRO A 198 11.44 -9.24 15.41
CA PRO A 198 12.02 -8.94 16.71
C PRO A 198 11.89 -7.47 17.15
N PRO A 199 12.14 -6.45 16.30
CA PRO A 199 11.96 -5.06 16.71
C PRO A 199 10.51 -4.73 17.10
N TRP A 200 9.53 -5.29 16.39
CA TRP A 200 8.11 -5.09 16.72
C TRP A 200 7.69 -5.80 17.99
N LEU A 201 8.20 -7.00 18.26
CA LEU A 201 8.00 -7.71 19.52
C LEU A 201 8.61 -6.93 20.70
N ALA A 202 9.82 -6.38 20.54
CA ALA A 202 10.44 -5.55 21.55
C ALA A 202 9.59 -4.30 21.87
N LEU A 203 8.98 -3.69 20.85
CA LEU A 203 8.08 -2.55 21.01
C LEU A 203 6.74 -2.93 21.66
N ALA A 204 6.24 -4.14 21.41
CA ALA A 204 4.99 -4.67 21.97
C ALA A 204 5.15 -5.01 23.46
N ARG A 205 6.21 -5.76 23.83
CA ARG A 205 6.46 -6.21 25.22
C ARG A 205 6.60 -5.06 26.19
N ARG A 206 7.23 -3.95 25.79
CA ARG A 206 7.44 -2.79 26.68
C ARG A 206 6.18 -1.96 26.91
N ARG A 207 5.13 -2.11 26.06
CA ARG A 207 3.82 -1.50 26.31
C ARG A 207 3.01 -2.28 27.37
N ALA A 208 3.33 -3.56 27.55
CA ALA A 208 2.70 -4.43 28.54
C ALA A 208 3.27 -4.27 29.96
N GLN A 209 4.40 -3.56 30.13
CA GLN A 209 4.94 -3.25 31.46
C GLN A 209 4.27 -1.99 32.00
N PRO A 210 3.48 -2.09 33.10
CA PRO A 210 3.02 -0.91 33.82
C PRO A 210 4.25 -0.09 34.29
N PRO A 211 4.20 1.24 34.37
CA PRO A 211 5.27 2.02 34.93
C PRO A 211 5.44 1.56 36.39
N ALA A 212 6.62 1.02 36.70
CA ALA A 212 6.99 0.69 38.09
C ALA A 212 6.90 1.98 38.91
N GLY A 213 5.90 2.08 39.79
CA GLY A 213 5.78 3.19 40.73
C GLY A 213 4.47 3.97 40.75
N HIS A 214 3.34 3.42 40.32
CA HIS A 214 2.03 4.01 40.65
C HIS A 214 1.18 2.97 41.39
N ILE A 215 1.26 3.03 42.70
CA ILE A 215 0.28 2.47 43.66
C ILE A 215 -0.95 3.40 43.56
N GLY A 216 -2.09 2.86 43.17
CA GLY A 216 -3.41 3.41 43.44
C GLY A 216 -3.81 4.68 42.68
N GLY A 217 -4.25 4.51 41.49
CA GLY A 217 -5.09 5.45 40.76
C GLY A 217 -5.71 4.70 39.60
N ALA A 218 -6.97 4.30 39.75
CA ALA A 218 -7.75 3.76 38.65
C ALA A 218 -7.83 4.81 37.55
N VAL A 219 -6.94 4.68 36.53
CA VAL A 219 -7.15 5.39 35.26
C VAL A 219 -8.36 4.75 34.64
N GLY A 220 -9.47 5.43 34.71
CA GLY A 220 -10.69 5.07 34.03
C GLY A 220 -10.40 4.79 32.54
N PRO A 221 -11.19 3.97 31.87
CA PRO A 221 -11.04 3.74 30.46
C PRO A 221 -10.93 5.10 29.75
N PRO A 222 -10.03 5.25 28.74
CA PRO A 222 -9.97 6.48 27.98
C PRO A 222 -11.40 6.80 27.51
N PRO A 223 -11.83 8.09 27.60
CA PRO A 223 -13.19 8.45 27.23
C PRO A 223 -13.48 7.82 25.86
N ALA A 224 -14.58 7.07 25.81
CA ALA A 224 -15.08 6.56 24.56
C ALA A 224 -15.15 7.77 23.65
N VAL A 225 -14.34 7.76 22.57
CA VAL A 225 -14.54 8.73 21.50
C VAL A 225 -15.92 8.33 20.96
N ASP A 226 -16.92 9.08 21.35
CA ASP A 226 -18.25 8.95 20.80
C ASP A 226 -18.12 8.87 19.28
N PRO A 227 -18.81 7.94 18.65
CA PRO A 227 -18.83 7.93 17.19
C PRO A 227 -19.26 9.33 16.76
N PRO A 228 -18.51 10.00 15.87
CA PRO A 228 -18.81 11.37 15.49
C PRO A 228 -20.28 11.44 15.07
N PRO A 229 -21.00 12.46 15.53
CA PRO A 229 -22.43 12.58 15.28
C PRO A 229 -22.70 12.42 13.78
N ALA A 230 -23.75 11.70 13.45
CA ALA A 230 -24.15 11.36 12.08
C ALA A 230 -24.66 12.57 11.26
N ALA A 231 -24.12 13.75 11.50
CA ALA A 231 -24.41 15.03 10.84
C ALA A 231 -23.41 15.29 9.71
N GLY A 232 -23.41 14.42 8.73
CA GLY A 232 -22.76 14.64 7.46
C GLY A 232 -23.54 13.88 6.39
N GLY A 233 -23.89 14.54 5.28
CA GLY A 233 -24.66 13.94 4.20
C GLY A 233 -24.11 12.58 3.81
N ARG A 234 -24.97 11.63 3.45
CA ARG A 234 -24.57 10.27 3.09
C ARG A 234 -23.56 10.32 1.95
N LEU A 235 -22.30 9.96 2.21
CA LEU A 235 -21.21 9.90 1.20
C LEU A 235 -21.65 9.10 -0.04
N SER A 236 -22.50 8.10 0.15
CA SER A 236 -23.09 7.30 -0.92
C SER A 236 -23.97 8.08 -1.90
N ARG A 237 -24.37 9.32 -1.59
CA ARG A 237 -25.14 10.21 -2.48
C ARG A 237 -24.28 11.32 -3.09
N ASN A 238 -22.99 11.40 -2.73
CA ASN A 238 -22.12 12.46 -3.19
C ASN A 238 -21.40 12.04 -4.49
N PRO A 239 -21.63 12.72 -5.63
CA PRO A 239 -21.03 12.35 -6.91
C PRO A 239 -19.50 12.50 -6.91
N THR A 240 -18.94 13.44 -6.15
CA THR A 240 -17.48 13.60 -6.04
C THR A 240 -16.85 12.45 -5.26
N ALA A 241 -17.53 11.92 -4.22
CA ALA A 241 -17.05 10.75 -3.49
C ALA A 241 -17.01 9.52 -4.41
N TRP A 242 -18.02 9.32 -5.26
CA TRP A 242 -18.05 8.23 -6.24
C TRP A 242 -17.02 8.42 -7.35
N ALA A 243 -16.79 9.64 -7.84
CA ALA A 243 -15.73 9.93 -8.81
C ALA A 243 -14.34 9.62 -8.25
N LEU A 244 -14.08 9.99 -6.99
CA LEU A 244 -12.84 9.61 -6.29
C LEU A 244 -12.72 8.10 -6.11
N THR A 245 -13.82 7.41 -5.78
CA THR A 245 -13.86 5.95 -5.65
C THR A 245 -13.54 5.27 -6.98
N ALA A 246 -14.17 5.71 -8.07
CA ALA A 246 -13.92 5.20 -9.40
C ALA A 246 -12.46 5.44 -9.83
N TYR A 247 -11.97 6.67 -9.67
CA TYR A 247 -10.58 7.01 -9.99
C TYR A 247 -9.59 6.16 -9.19
N PHE A 248 -9.80 6.04 -7.86
CA PHE A 248 -8.94 5.24 -6.99
C PHE A 248 -8.99 3.75 -7.35
N GLY A 249 -10.19 3.20 -7.58
CA GLY A 249 -10.35 1.77 -7.88
C GLY A 249 -9.77 1.38 -9.24
N LEU A 250 -9.99 2.19 -10.26
CA LEU A 250 -9.42 1.97 -11.60
C LEU A 250 -7.89 2.07 -11.59
N GLN A 251 -7.34 3.07 -10.87
CA GLN A 251 -5.90 3.18 -10.66
C GLN A 251 -5.34 1.97 -9.90
N ALA A 252 -6.00 1.52 -8.82
CA ALA A 252 -5.57 0.35 -8.06
C ALA A 252 -5.61 -0.91 -8.93
N SER A 253 -6.64 -1.08 -9.77
CA SER A 253 -6.73 -2.16 -10.76
C SER A 253 -5.52 -2.15 -11.70
N SER A 254 -5.22 -1.00 -12.33
CA SER A 254 -4.06 -0.83 -13.20
C SER A 254 -2.75 -1.14 -12.49
N ALA A 255 -2.60 -0.68 -11.23
CA ALA A 255 -1.39 -0.95 -10.45
C ALA A 255 -1.20 -2.45 -10.17
N TYR A 256 -2.25 -3.19 -9.82
CA TYR A 256 -2.15 -4.63 -9.60
C TYR A 256 -1.92 -5.41 -10.89
N ILE A 257 -2.47 -4.96 -12.02
CA ILE A 257 -2.18 -5.52 -13.34
C ILE A 257 -0.70 -5.35 -13.67
N ILE A 258 -0.14 -4.15 -13.51
CA ILE A 258 1.29 -3.88 -13.73
C ILE A 258 2.15 -4.78 -12.82
N ILE A 259 1.83 -4.85 -11.53
CA ILE A 259 2.61 -5.63 -10.56
C ILE A 259 2.61 -7.11 -10.93
N GLY A 260 1.48 -7.65 -11.37
CA GLY A 260 1.34 -9.06 -11.67
C GLY A 260 1.82 -9.43 -13.07
N TRP A 261 1.51 -8.63 -14.07
CA TRP A 261 1.61 -9.04 -15.46
C TRP A 261 2.66 -8.32 -16.30
N LEU A 262 3.15 -7.13 -15.88
CA LEU A 262 4.11 -6.37 -16.69
C LEU A 262 5.41 -7.14 -16.97
N PRO A 263 6.02 -7.85 -16.01
CA PRO A 263 7.20 -8.66 -16.30
C PRO A 263 6.90 -9.77 -17.33
N GLN A 264 5.72 -10.40 -17.24
CA GLN A 264 5.32 -11.45 -18.19
C GLN A 264 5.11 -10.89 -19.60
N ILE A 265 4.48 -9.72 -19.74
CA ILE A 265 4.30 -9.05 -21.04
C ILE A 265 5.66 -8.85 -21.75
N PHE A 266 6.67 -8.41 -20.99
CA PHE A 266 8.02 -8.23 -21.56
C PHE A 266 8.71 -9.56 -21.87
N ARG A 267 8.48 -10.61 -21.09
CA ARG A 267 9.05 -11.94 -21.33
C ARG A 267 8.46 -12.58 -22.59
N ASP A 268 7.15 -12.51 -22.76
CA ASP A 268 6.44 -13.03 -23.94
C ASP A 268 6.83 -12.28 -25.21
N ALA A 269 7.34 -11.05 -25.08
CA ALA A 269 7.96 -10.28 -26.17
C ALA A 269 9.45 -10.62 -26.42
N GLY A 270 9.99 -11.65 -25.75
CA GLY A 270 11.35 -12.15 -25.96
C GLY A 270 12.43 -11.52 -25.07
N LEU A 271 12.07 -10.69 -24.08
CA LEU A 271 13.05 -10.14 -23.14
C LEU A 271 13.37 -11.16 -22.04
N SER A 272 14.63 -11.15 -21.52
CA SER A 272 15.00 -12.01 -20.42
C SER A 272 14.24 -11.68 -19.13
N ALA A 273 14.03 -12.68 -18.27
CA ALA A 273 13.38 -12.51 -16.97
C ALA A 273 14.08 -11.44 -16.10
N GLY A 274 15.42 -11.38 -16.14
CA GLY A 274 16.19 -10.35 -15.45
C GLY A 274 15.90 -8.94 -15.99
N THR A 275 15.85 -8.77 -17.32
CA THR A 275 15.51 -7.48 -17.94
C THR A 275 14.07 -7.07 -17.62
N ALA A 276 13.13 -7.99 -17.68
CA ALA A 276 11.72 -7.74 -17.35
C ALA A 276 11.56 -7.29 -15.86
N GLY A 277 12.28 -7.94 -14.94
CA GLY A 277 12.33 -7.54 -13.54
C GLY A 277 12.95 -6.15 -13.33
N LEU A 278 14.03 -5.83 -14.07
CA LEU A 278 14.65 -4.49 -14.03
C LEU A 278 13.70 -3.40 -14.55
N LEU A 279 13.01 -3.63 -15.66
CA LEU A 279 12.01 -2.70 -16.21
C LEU A 279 10.90 -2.42 -15.22
N PHE A 280 10.39 -3.46 -14.56
CA PHE A 280 9.41 -3.31 -13.50
C PHE A 280 9.99 -2.58 -12.28
N SER A 281 11.24 -2.86 -11.91
CA SER A 281 11.94 -2.14 -10.83
C SER A 281 12.03 -0.63 -11.11
N VAL A 282 12.41 -0.25 -12.33
CA VAL A 282 12.47 1.17 -12.75
C VAL A 282 11.09 1.81 -12.68
N SER A 283 10.05 1.15 -13.18
CA SER A 283 8.66 1.62 -13.09
C SER A 283 8.24 1.87 -11.63
N SER A 284 8.64 1.00 -10.70
CA SER A 284 8.32 1.14 -9.27
C SER A 284 9.15 2.23 -8.59
N LEU A 285 10.43 2.35 -8.92
CA LEU A 285 11.37 3.30 -8.29
C LEU A 285 11.04 4.75 -8.68
N LEU A 286 10.64 4.99 -9.92
CA LEU A 286 10.20 6.30 -10.39
C LEU A 286 9.07 6.91 -9.56
N GLY A 287 8.23 6.05 -8.98
CA GLY A 287 7.16 6.47 -8.08
C GLY A 287 7.64 7.27 -6.86
N VAL A 288 8.90 7.08 -6.40
CA VAL A 288 9.42 7.75 -5.20
C VAL A 288 9.59 9.25 -5.40
N PRO A 289 10.48 9.71 -6.29
CA PRO A 289 10.71 11.14 -6.49
C PRO A 289 9.49 11.84 -7.10
N LEU A 290 8.80 11.18 -8.05
CA LEU A 290 7.64 11.76 -8.71
C LEU A 290 6.45 11.94 -7.79
N SER A 291 6.18 11.02 -6.86
CA SER A 291 5.06 11.15 -5.92
C SER A 291 5.21 12.36 -5.01
N LEU A 292 6.43 12.67 -4.56
CA LEU A 292 6.73 13.86 -3.77
C LEU A 292 6.51 15.14 -4.58
N ALA A 293 7.06 15.18 -5.80
CA ALA A 293 6.91 16.33 -6.68
C ALA A 293 5.45 16.58 -7.08
N LEU A 294 4.73 15.51 -7.48
CA LEU A 294 3.33 15.59 -7.89
C LEU A 294 2.40 15.96 -6.73
N SER A 295 2.64 15.43 -5.52
CA SER A 295 1.86 15.82 -4.34
C SER A 295 2.07 17.29 -3.98
N ALA A 296 3.31 17.80 -4.10
CA ALA A 296 3.60 19.22 -3.90
C ALA A 296 2.93 20.12 -4.95
N VAL A 297 2.94 19.71 -6.21
CA VAL A 297 2.25 20.42 -7.31
C VAL A 297 0.72 20.37 -7.10
N ALA A 298 0.17 19.18 -6.78
CA ALA A 298 -1.25 19.01 -6.53
C ALA A 298 -1.78 19.89 -5.40
N GLY A 299 -0.97 20.08 -4.33
CA GLY A 299 -1.32 20.94 -3.21
C GLY A 299 -1.40 22.44 -3.57
N ARG A 300 -0.77 22.87 -4.67
CA ARG A 300 -0.81 24.26 -5.17
C ARG A 300 -1.91 24.51 -6.19
N LEU A 301 -2.47 23.46 -6.77
CA LEU A 301 -3.52 23.56 -7.79
C LEU A 301 -4.91 23.63 -7.14
N ARG A 302 -5.79 24.51 -7.63
CA ARG A 302 -7.20 24.54 -7.24
C ARG A 302 -7.95 23.30 -7.73
N HIS A 303 -7.63 22.84 -8.96
CA HIS A 303 -8.24 21.69 -9.59
C HIS A 303 -7.18 20.65 -9.96
N GLN A 304 -7.21 19.48 -9.36
CA GLN A 304 -6.23 18.42 -9.61
C GLN A 304 -6.60 17.53 -10.80
N GLY A 305 -7.80 17.71 -11.38
CA GLY A 305 -8.32 16.86 -12.46
C GLY A 305 -7.43 16.86 -13.72
N GLY A 306 -6.89 18.03 -14.09
CA GLY A 306 -5.96 18.13 -15.23
C GLY A 306 -4.64 17.36 -15.00
N LEU A 307 -4.07 17.46 -13.78
CA LEU A 307 -2.88 16.70 -13.41
C LEU A 307 -3.15 15.19 -13.38
N ALA A 308 -4.28 14.78 -12.82
CA ALA A 308 -4.68 13.38 -12.77
C ALA A 308 -4.94 12.80 -14.18
N ALA A 309 -5.56 13.59 -15.06
CA ALA A 309 -5.75 13.21 -16.46
C ALA A 309 -4.41 13.11 -17.22
N ALA A 310 -3.49 14.05 -17.03
CA ALA A 310 -2.17 14.00 -17.67
C ALA A 310 -1.37 12.75 -17.27
N ILE A 311 -1.39 12.38 -15.98
CA ILE A 311 -0.79 11.11 -15.50
C ILE A 311 -1.49 9.91 -16.14
N GLY A 312 -2.82 9.95 -16.26
CA GLY A 312 -3.60 8.91 -16.95
C GLY A 312 -3.23 8.79 -18.42
N VAL A 313 -3.00 9.90 -19.14
CA VAL A 313 -2.54 9.89 -20.54
C VAL A 313 -1.15 9.26 -20.67
N CYS A 314 -0.23 9.50 -19.74
CA CYS A 314 1.05 8.79 -19.72
C CYS A 314 0.84 7.28 -19.56
N GLY A 315 -0.08 6.85 -18.70
CA GLY A 315 -0.44 5.44 -18.53
C GLY A 315 -1.04 4.85 -19.80
N PHE A 316 -1.98 5.58 -20.42
CA PHE A 316 -2.57 5.17 -21.70
C PHE A 316 -1.52 5.00 -22.80
N ALA A 317 -0.58 5.95 -22.93
CA ALA A 317 0.52 5.86 -23.89
C ALA A 317 1.44 4.67 -23.59
N GLY A 318 1.75 4.39 -22.33
CA GLY A 318 2.52 3.21 -21.93
C GLY A 318 1.84 1.90 -22.31
N TYR A 319 0.54 1.75 -22.01
CA TYR A 319 -0.23 0.56 -22.39
C TYR A 319 -0.44 0.44 -23.90
N ALA A 320 -0.63 1.56 -24.62
CA ALA A 320 -0.72 1.56 -26.08
C ALA A 320 0.61 1.13 -26.71
N GLY A 321 1.74 1.55 -26.13
CA GLY A 321 3.06 1.10 -26.54
C GLY A 321 3.24 -0.41 -26.36
N LEU A 322 2.83 -0.96 -25.21
CA LEU A 322 2.84 -2.40 -24.96
C LEU A 322 1.89 -3.16 -25.91
N TRP A 323 0.75 -2.55 -26.28
CA TRP A 323 -0.20 -3.15 -27.22
C TRP A 323 0.35 -3.20 -28.66
N LEU A 324 1.11 -2.19 -29.07
CA LEU A 324 1.75 -2.13 -30.37
C LEU A 324 2.93 -3.10 -30.47
N ASP A 325 3.92 -2.92 -29.61
CA ASP A 325 5.10 -3.78 -29.50
C ASP A 325 5.83 -3.53 -28.17
N PRO A 326 5.78 -4.47 -27.23
CA PRO A 326 6.48 -4.34 -25.94
C PRO A 326 8.01 -4.22 -26.09
N ALA A 327 8.60 -4.83 -27.14
CA ALA A 327 10.04 -4.86 -27.35
C ALA A 327 10.58 -3.61 -28.05
N LEU A 328 9.71 -2.81 -28.71
CA LEU A 328 10.13 -1.64 -29.48
C LEU A 328 10.87 -0.60 -28.60
N ALA A 329 10.31 -0.27 -27.44
CA ALA A 329 10.89 0.72 -26.53
C ALA A 329 10.59 0.37 -25.06
N PRO A 330 11.08 -0.76 -24.53
CA PRO A 330 10.66 -1.30 -23.24
C PRO A 330 10.94 -0.34 -22.07
N TRP A 331 12.04 0.40 -22.13
CA TRP A 331 12.38 1.41 -21.11
C TRP A 331 11.41 2.60 -21.12
N LEU A 332 10.98 3.04 -22.29
CA LEU A 332 9.99 4.12 -22.41
C LEU A 332 8.64 3.69 -21.83
N TRP A 333 8.20 2.46 -22.16
CA TRP A 333 6.96 1.91 -21.61
C TRP A 333 7.02 1.79 -20.08
N ALA A 334 8.14 1.30 -19.54
CA ALA A 334 8.36 1.19 -18.10
C ALA A 334 8.33 2.57 -17.41
N VAL A 335 8.92 3.60 -18.00
CA VAL A 335 8.92 4.98 -17.49
C VAL A 335 7.50 5.56 -17.51
N LEU A 336 6.77 5.45 -18.61
CA LEU A 336 5.40 5.96 -18.75
C LEU A 336 4.45 5.31 -17.74
N LEU A 337 4.56 3.99 -17.54
CA LEU A 337 3.79 3.26 -16.54
C LEU A 337 4.23 3.61 -15.12
N GLY A 338 5.51 3.91 -14.90
CA GLY A 338 6.03 4.42 -13.62
C GLY A 338 5.43 5.79 -13.27
N ILE A 339 5.28 6.69 -14.25
CA ILE A 339 4.58 7.95 -14.08
C ILE A 339 3.09 7.70 -13.74
N ALA A 340 2.44 6.77 -14.44
CA ALA A 340 1.04 6.41 -14.21
C ALA A 340 0.79 5.90 -12.77
N ASN A 341 1.73 5.17 -12.19
CA ASN A 341 1.67 4.70 -10.79
C ASN A 341 1.59 5.84 -9.77
N CYS A 342 1.97 7.07 -10.12
CA CYS A 342 1.80 8.25 -9.28
C CYS A 342 0.34 8.67 -9.12
N SER A 343 -0.60 8.06 -9.84
CA SER A 343 -2.05 8.23 -9.63
C SER A 343 -2.47 7.87 -8.20
N PHE A 344 -1.80 6.89 -7.56
CA PHE A 344 -2.12 6.48 -6.19
C PHE A 344 -1.86 7.58 -5.14
N PRO A 345 -0.64 8.12 -4.99
CA PRO A 345 -0.40 9.21 -4.05
C PRO A 345 -1.21 10.48 -4.40
N LEU A 346 -1.48 10.73 -5.68
CA LEU A 346 -2.35 11.83 -6.07
C LEU A 346 -3.81 11.61 -5.61
N ALA A 347 -4.34 10.40 -5.74
CA ALA A 347 -5.67 10.06 -5.23
C ALA A 347 -5.78 10.29 -3.71
N LEU A 348 -4.77 9.86 -2.94
CA LEU A 348 -4.71 10.09 -1.49
C LEU A 348 -4.63 11.59 -1.16
N THR A 349 -3.87 12.36 -1.92
CA THR A 349 -3.80 13.82 -1.78
C THR A 349 -5.18 14.46 -2.04
N MET A 350 -5.86 14.05 -3.11
CA MET A 350 -7.22 14.54 -3.43
C MET A 350 -8.22 14.20 -2.31
N ILE A 351 -8.18 12.99 -1.75
CA ILE A 351 -9.01 12.59 -0.61
C ILE A 351 -8.75 13.51 0.59
N GLY A 352 -7.48 13.75 0.92
CA GLY A 352 -7.09 14.62 2.03
C GLY A 352 -7.57 16.06 1.88
N MET A 353 -7.61 16.58 0.64
CA MET A 353 -8.03 17.96 0.35
C MET A 353 -9.56 18.13 0.31
N ARG A 354 -10.36 17.06 0.16
CA ARG A 354 -11.83 17.14 0.05
C ARG A 354 -12.56 17.00 1.37
N GLY A 355 -11.95 16.43 2.42
CA GLY A 355 -12.55 16.40 3.75
C GLY A 355 -12.45 17.78 4.41
N ARG A 356 -13.57 18.27 5.00
CA ARG A 356 -13.60 19.58 5.69
C ARG A 356 -12.77 19.59 6.96
N ASP A 357 -12.77 18.47 7.66
CA ASP A 357 -12.05 18.24 8.91
C ASP A 357 -11.39 16.85 8.95
N GLY A 358 -10.63 16.56 10.00
CA GLY A 358 -9.96 15.26 10.14
C GLY A 358 -10.91 14.07 10.15
N ALA A 359 -12.11 14.22 10.71
CA ALA A 359 -13.13 13.17 10.74
C ALA A 359 -13.76 12.96 9.36
N GLY A 360 -14.00 14.04 8.62
CA GLY A 360 -14.47 14.02 7.22
C GLY A 360 -13.46 13.35 6.29
N VAL A 361 -12.17 13.69 6.42
CA VAL A 361 -11.09 13.03 5.69
C VAL A 361 -11.05 11.52 6.00
N ALA A 362 -11.14 11.13 7.27
CA ALA A 362 -11.10 9.72 7.66
C ALA A 362 -12.31 8.94 7.09
N ARG A 363 -13.52 9.52 7.15
CA ARG A 363 -14.73 8.91 6.58
C ARG A 363 -14.65 8.78 5.06
N LEU A 364 -14.22 9.85 4.38
CA LEU A 364 -14.05 9.85 2.92
C LEU A 364 -12.98 8.85 2.49
N SER A 365 -11.84 8.81 3.19
CA SER A 365 -10.76 7.87 2.94
C SER A 365 -11.23 6.42 3.12
N GLY A 366 -11.95 6.12 4.19
CA GLY A 366 -12.54 4.80 4.42
C GLY A 366 -13.50 4.40 3.29
N PHE A 367 -14.41 5.30 2.91
CA PHE A 367 -15.36 5.04 1.82
C PHE A 367 -14.67 4.79 0.48
N VAL A 368 -13.79 5.70 0.07
CA VAL A 368 -13.09 5.63 -1.23
C VAL A 368 -12.17 4.43 -1.31
N GLN A 369 -11.38 4.15 -0.27
CA GLN A 369 -10.43 3.05 -0.31
C GLN A 369 -11.11 1.69 -0.20
N SER A 370 -12.11 1.51 0.68
CA SER A 370 -12.82 0.23 0.80
C SER A 370 -13.53 -0.15 -0.49
N LEU A 371 -14.34 0.76 -1.04
CA LEU A 371 -15.05 0.49 -2.29
C LEU A 371 -14.12 0.48 -3.50
N GLY A 372 -13.09 1.32 -3.50
CA GLY A 372 -12.11 1.37 -4.58
C GLY A 372 -11.28 0.10 -4.68
N TYR A 373 -10.81 -0.45 -3.55
CA TYR A 373 -10.13 -1.75 -3.57
C TYR A 373 -11.08 -2.89 -4.00
N ALA A 374 -12.34 -2.88 -3.56
CA ALA A 374 -13.32 -3.83 -4.05
C ALA A 374 -13.52 -3.74 -5.57
N LEU A 375 -13.59 -2.52 -6.11
CA LEU A 375 -13.68 -2.27 -7.55
C LEU A 375 -12.41 -2.73 -8.32
N SER A 376 -11.25 -2.76 -7.66
CA SER A 376 -10.00 -3.18 -8.32
C SER A 376 -9.82 -4.69 -8.43
N ILE A 377 -10.58 -5.50 -7.69
CA ILE A 377 -10.45 -6.97 -7.66
C ILE A 377 -10.62 -7.60 -9.05
N PRO A 378 -11.64 -7.23 -9.86
CA PRO A 378 -11.86 -7.87 -11.16
C PRO A 378 -10.74 -7.63 -12.18
N GLY A 379 -10.01 -6.50 -12.08
CA GLY A 379 -9.07 -6.10 -13.11
C GLY A 379 -8.00 -7.15 -13.45
N PRO A 380 -7.12 -7.53 -12.51
CA PRO A 380 -6.10 -8.55 -12.77
C PRO A 380 -6.70 -9.92 -13.11
N LEU A 381 -7.87 -10.27 -12.55
CA LEU A 381 -8.56 -11.53 -12.83
C LEU A 381 -9.04 -11.57 -14.29
N VAL A 382 -9.69 -10.49 -14.76
CA VAL A 382 -10.15 -10.37 -16.15
C VAL A 382 -8.97 -10.45 -17.11
N VAL A 383 -7.84 -9.80 -16.81
CA VAL A 383 -6.61 -9.90 -17.61
C VAL A 383 -6.17 -11.36 -17.75
N GLY A 384 -6.16 -12.12 -16.64
CA GLY A 384 -5.80 -13.54 -16.65
C GLY A 384 -6.75 -14.39 -17.51
N VAL A 385 -8.06 -14.20 -17.36
CA VAL A 385 -9.08 -14.90 -18.16
C VAL A 385 -8.96 -14.54 -19.64
N LEU A 386 -8.76 -13.27 -19.97
CA LEU A 386 -8.59 -12.83 -21.37
C LEU A 386 -7.30 -13.38 -21.98
N TYR A 387 -6.22 -13.47 -21.19
CA TYR A 387 -4.97 -14.06 -21.60
C TYR A 387 -5.14 -15.54 -21.97
N ASP A 388 -5.86 -16.33 -21.14
CA ASP A 388 -6.14 -17.74 -21.41
C ASP A 388 -6.96 -17.98 -22.69
N HIS A 389 -7.84 -17.02 -23.06
CA HIS A 389 -8.76 -17.19 -24.20
C HIS A 389 -8.30 -16.54 -25.50
N SER A 390 -7.22 -15.77 -25.49
CA SER A 390 -6.82 -14.97 -26.65
C SER A 390 -5.44 -15.29 -27.24
N ASP A 391 -4.74 -16.28 -26.68
CA ASP A 391 -3.39 -16.69 -27.09
C ASP A 391 -2.41 -15.51 -27.24
N GLY A 392 -2.58 -14.46 -26.40
CA GLY A 392 -1.70 -13.31 -26.46
C GLY A 392 -2.19 -12.08 -25.67
N TRP A 393 -1.41 -10.99 -25.78
CA TRP A 393 -1.61 -9.78 -24.99
C TRP A 393 -2.53 -8.73 -25.61
N ARG A 394 -2.93 -8.88 -26.87
CA ARG A 394 -3.75 -7.84 -27.53
C ARG A 394 -5.09 -7.61 -26.86
N LEU A 395 -5.83 -8.67 -26.54
CA LEU A 395 -7.13 -8.55 -25.89
C LEU A 395 -7.03 -8.08 -24.43
N PRO A 396 -6.14 -8.64 -23.58
CA PRO A 396 -5.89 -8.12 -22.25
C PRO A 396 -5.50 -6.63 -22.24
N LEU A 397 -4.59 -6.23 -23.09
CA LEU A 397 -4.13 -4.83 -23.16
C LEU A 397 -5.20 -3.88 -23.70
N THR A 398 -6.07 -4.34 -24.63
CA THR A 398 -7.25 -3.55 -25.04
C THR A 398 -8.18 -3.29 -23.86
N PHE A 399 -8.44 -4.30 -23.02
CA PHE A 399 -9.21 -4.12 -21.79
C PHE A 399 -8.57 -3.08 -20.86
N VAL A 400 -7.25 -3.13 -20.66
CA VAL A 400 -6.52 -2.18 -19.79
C VAL A 400 -6.54 -0.77 -20.38
N LEU A 401 -6.45 -0.62 -21.70
CA LEU A 401 -6.59 0.68 -22.38
C LEU A 401 -7.98 1.29 -22.15
N LEU A 402 -9.06 0.50 -22.30
CA LEU A 402 -10.41 0.95 -22.01
C LEU A 402 -10.58 1.35 -20.52
N LEU A 403 -10.04 0.54 -19.62
CA LEU A 403 -10.04 0.83 -18.19
C LEU A 403 -9.32 2.15 -17.87
N THR A 404 -8.18 2.40 -18.53
CA THR A 404 -7.41 3.63 -18.38
C THR A 404 -8.15 4.85 -18.95
N LEU A 405 -8.88 4.71 -20.06
CA LEU A 405 -9.73 5.79 -20.57
C LEU A 405 -10.84 6.18 -19.59
N VAL A 406 -11.48 5.18 -18.97
CA VAL A 406 -12.50 5.43 -17.93
C VAL A 406 -11.86 6.10 -16.71
N GLN A 407 -10.63 5.70 -16.33
CA GLN A 407 -9.88 6.35 -15.26
C GLN A 407 -9.60 7.82 -15.57
N ILE A 408 -9.17 8.15 -16.80
CA ILE A 408 -8.93 9.55 -17.24
C ILE A 408 -10.24 10.34 -17.19
N ALA A 409 -11.35 9.77 -17.65
CA ALA A 409 -12.66 10.42 -17.56
C ALA A 409 -13.07 10.67 -16.11
N ALA A 410 -12.84 9.72 -15.20
CA ALA A 410 -13.12 9.85 -13.78
C ALA A 410 -12.20 10.87 -13.08
N ALA A 411 -11.00 11.12 -13.59
CA ALA A 411 -10.04 12.06 -13.01
C ALA A 411 -10.58 13.49 -12.98
N VAL A 412 -11.31 13.91 -14.01
CA VAL A 412 -11.85 15.27 -14.13
C VAL A 412 -12.84 15.61 -13.01
N PRO A 413 -13.94 14.84 -12.78
CA PRO A 413 -14.87 15.09 -11.68
C PRO A 413 -14.24 14.82 -10.30
N ALA A 414 -13.32 13.85 -10.17
CA ALA A 414 -12.61 13.58 -8.93
C ALA A 414 -11.71 14.75 -8.50
N GLY A 415 -11.11 15.45 -9.47
CA GLY A 415 -10.22 16.58 -9.23
C GLY A 415 -10.92 17.93 -9.04
N ARG A 416 -12.26 18.03 -9.07
CA ARG A 416 -13.00 19.29 -8.83
C ARG A 416 -12.84 19.75 -7.38
N ASP A 417 -12.68 21.06 -7.18
CA ASP A 417 -12.60 21.67 -5.85
C ASP A 417 -13.99 21.72 -5.19
N ARG A 418 -14.40 20.60 -4.60
CA ARG A 418 -15.66 20.47 -3.84
C ARG A 418 -15.37 19.80 -2.52
N GLN A 419 -15.56 20.52 -1.43
CA GLN A 419 -15.45 19.93 -0.10
C GLN A 419 -16.63 19.00 0.17
N ILE A 420 -16.34 17.88 0.81
CA ILE A 420 -17.29 16.82 1.18
C ILE A 420 -17.34 16.77 2.71
N GLY A 421 -18.48 16.98 3.29
CA GLY A 421 -18.65 16.95 4.74
C GLY A 421 -20.10 17.10 5.13
#